data_c6bcead81084453a0fab78de3871f4ca
#
_entry.id   c6bcead81084453a0fab78de3871f4ca
#
_cell.length_a   1.000
_cell.length_b   1.000
_cell.length_c   1.000
_cell.angle_alpha   90.00
_cell.angle_beta   90.00
_cell.angle_gamma   90.00
#
_symmetry.space_group_name_H-M   'P 1'
#
loop_
_entity.id
_entity.type
_entity.pdbx_description
1 polymer ?
#
loop_
_entity_poly.entity_id
_entity_poly.type
_entity_poly.pdbx_seq_one_letter_code
_entity_poly.pdbx_strand_id
1 'polypeptide(L)'
;GTPYAYYTFDNVTPTISLGAGATDFTIVKNTTSSNIIGVSLKNKKDGKIHYYMLAAPSGTTWINAGGKLTAKMPSEKNYMSVAILPDGSNEAFSLYEKYAFNFITDTKVQWEYLKNSSKVVTKYNVTTKNMENESTGGDTIMALYPHQWRYSNSKYTNYTYNTIRGTMKTIVGTSYVTEMQYNGILSSLPVTTDENTIGNIKQQLGYLYDYRKNKEDPKWICNLEGQYGGFDTYWIGKNLNTLSDAIWLSGQLDGDDADMKNITNEMVEGVENYLEFWFDPYQAYISGDHKDSYFYYDENYGTLIGYPSSYDSDKQVNDHHFHYGYWIKAAAAVAMKDPQWAKEWGGMVYEMIGDIANVNRDGKGYNANSPTKYPFLRNFDIYEGHSWASGVSNYEYDENGELVDKKGGLSGGNNQESSSEAINAWASLILWGEAVGNTTIRDAGIYMYTTEIAAIEDYYYDVHNEIFTEKYKDAGNYNIQTVTRLFGGRYDHTAWWTENSIEVTTITMLPISGATLYIRPYMFGSNPVIGVKPADEYQFRVFVTPVGPYFKGGVKPLTLCVSDFDRAAPHGTGHIKAGLNYAMSLHAIVTAHANGYDENMYLD
;
A
#
# COMPACT_ATOMS: atom_id res chain seq x y z
N GLY A 1 13.09 -9.37 4.89
CA GLY A 1 14.41 -9.33 4.21
C GLY A 1 15.48 -10.13 4.93
N THR A 2 16.70 -10.02 4.48
CA THR A 2 17.89 -10.63 5.09
C THR A 2 19.06 -9.64 5.00
N PRO A 3 19.98 -9.62 5.99
CA PRO A 3 21.19 -8.79 5.91
C PRO A 3 22.27 -9.35 4.99
N TYR A 4 22.07 -10.53 4.41
CA TYR A 4 23.04 -11.18 3.54
C TYR A 4 22.73 -10.96 2.07
N ALA A 5 23.78 -10.74 1.27
CA ALA A 5 23.77 -10.89 -0.17
C ALA A 5 24.61 -12.14 -0.52
N TYR A 6 24.08 -12.99 -1.39
CA TYR A 6 24.67 -14.26 -1.77
C TYR A 6 25.15 -14.22 -3.22
N TYR A 7 26.33 -14.76 -3.46
CA TYR A 7 26.98 -14.77 -4.77
C TYR A 7 27.46 -16.17 -5.11
N THR A 8 27.27 -16.58 -6.34
CA THR A 8 27.92 -17.72 -6.97
C THR A 8 28.72 -17.23 -8.17
N PHE A 9 29.83 -17.84 -8.46
CA PHE A 9 30.76 -17.43 -9.50
C PHE A 9 30.98 -18.57 -10.49
N ASP A 10 31.08 -18.25 -11.76
CA ASP A 10 31.41 -19.23 -12.78
C ASP A 10 32.74 -18.84 -13.44
N ASN A 11 33.78 -19.66 -13.15
CA ASN A 11 35.13 -19.51 -13.72
C ASN A 11 35.80 -18.13 -13.56
N VAL A 12 35.51 -17.42 -12.46
CA VAL A 12 36.08 -16.11 -12.15
C VAL A 12 36.63 -16.03 -10.73
N THR A 13 37.60 -15.17 -10.50
CA THR A 13 38.11 -14.84 -9.18
C THR A 13 37.48 -13.53 -8.69
N PRO A 14 36.66 -13.56 -7.62
CA PRO A 14 35.98 -12.35 -7.15
C PRO A 14 36.96 -11.38 -6.51
N THR A 15 36.79 -10.12 -6.89
CA THR A 15 37.56 -8.99 -6.35
C THR A 15 36.59 -7.91 -5.88
N ILE A 16 36.77 -7.44 -4.65
CA ILE A 16 35.97 -6.40 -4.02
C ILE A 16 36.80 -5.13 -3.98
N SER A 17 36.25 -4.05 -4.53
CA SER A 17 36.85 -2.72 -4.51
C SER A 17 35.90 -1.69 -3.92
N LEU A 18 36.43 -0.56 -3.47
CA LEU A 18 35.63 0.55 -3.00
C LEU A 18 34.78 1.12 -4.15
N GLY A 19 33.50 1.27 -3.89
CA GLY A 19 32.61 2.04 -4.75
C GLY A 19 32.82 3.56 -4.56
N ALA A 20 32.28 4.35 -5.49
CA ALA A 20 32.42 5.81 -5.50
C ALA A 20 31.88 6.50 -4.22
N GLY A 21 30.95 5.86 -3.52
CA GLY A 21 30.32 6.35 -2.29
C GLY A 21 31.13 6.18 -1.01
N ALA A 22 32.28 5.46 -1.04
CA ALA A 22 33.15 5.24 0.12
C ALA A 22 34.49 5.94 -0.04
N THR A 23 35.12 6.34 1.08
CA THR A 23 36.45 6.98 1.07
C THR A 23 37.54 6.01 1.42
N ASP A 24 37.25 5.01 2.23
CA ASP A 24 38.24 4.15 2.84
C ASP A 24 37.62 2.81 3.25
N PHE A 25 38.39 1.74 3.27
CA PHE A 25 38.00 0.52 3.93
C PHE A 25 39.14 -0.02 4.80
N THR A 26 38.78 -0.65 5.91
CA THR A 26 39.72 -1.25 6.85
C THR A 26 39.25 -2.65 7.22
N ILE A 27 40.19 -3.61 7.27
CA ILE A 27 39.92 -4.93 7.84
C ILE A 27 39.87 -4.79 9.35
N VAL A 28 38.71 -5.04 9.96
CA VAL A 28 38.49 -4.83 11.40
C VAL A 28 38.36 -6.13 12.19
N LYS A 29 38.06 -7.25 11.52
CA LYS A 29 37.90 -8.56 12.12
C LYS A 29 38.64 -9.62 11.31
N ASN A 30 39.27 -10.56 12.00
CA ASN A 30 40.10 -11.62 11.42
C ASN A 30 41.31 -11.04 10.60
N THR A 31 41.94 -11.89 9.88
CA THR A 31 43.06 -11.55 9.01
C THR A 31 42.74 -12.00 7.58
N THR A 32 43.54 -11.55 6.62
CA THR A 32 43.42 -12.02 5.22
C THR A 32 43.71 -13.52 5.05
N SER A 33 44.24 -14.19 6.05
CA SER A 33 44.43 -15.66 6.08
C SER A 33 43.15 -16.42 6.52
N SER A 34 42.18 -15.73 7.10
CA SER A 34 40.86 -16.32 7.42
C SER A 34 39.95 -16.23 6.22
N ASN A 35 39.09 -17.25 6.01
CA ASN A 35 38.09 -17.25 4.95
C ASN A 35 36.92 -16.30 5.23
N ILE A 36 36.73 -15.88 6.48
CA ILE A 36 35.70 -14.89 6.87
C ILE A 36 36.39 -13.67 7.48
N ILE A 37 36.13 -12.50 6.92
CA ILE A 37 36.72 -11.24 7.38
C ILE A 37 35.67 -10.16 7.59
N GLY A 38 35.88 -9.29 8.57
CA GLY A 38 35.10 -8.09 8.80
C GLY A 38 35.81 -6.87 8.22
N VAL A 39 35.06 -6.04 7.50
CA VAL A 39 35.54 -4.78 6.95
C VAL A 39 34.65 -3.62 7.38
N SER A 40 35.26 -2.45 7.56
CA SER A 40 34.54 -1.19 7.74
C SER A 40 34.71 -0.28 6.53
N LEU A 41 33.64 0.43 6.18
CA LEU A 41 33.61 1.43 5.11
C LEU A 41 33.13 2.77 5.66
N LYS A 42 33.83 3.86 5.29
CA LYS A 42 33.38 5.21 5.61
C LYS A 42 32.57 5.80 4.44
N ASN A 43 31.32 6.14 4.68
CA ASN A 43 30.46 6.76 3.67
C ASN A 43 30.87 8.23 3.45
N LYS A 44 30.96 8.65 2.18
CA LYS A 44 31.35 10.02 1.79
C LYS A 44 30.30 11.08 2.12
N LYS A 45 29.02 10.74 2.11
CA LYS A 45 27.95 11.71 2.26
C LYS A 45 27.75 12.16 3.71
N ASP A 46 27.73 11.19 4.64
CA ASP A 46 27.39 11.45 6.05
C ASP A 46 28.56 11.18 7.00
N GLY A 47 29.70 10.69 6.50
CA GLY A 47 30.88 10.34 7.28
C GLY A 47 30.72 9.13 8.19
N LYS A 48 29.59 8.43 8.16
CA LYS A 48 29.32 7.26 9.00
C LYS A 48 30.14 6.06 8.57
N ILE A 49 30.47 5.23 9.54
CA ILE A 49 31.15 3.96 9.31
C ILE A 49 30.12 2.84 9.26
N HIS A 50 30.18 2.07 8.19
CA HIS A 50 29.37 0.85 8.01
C HIS A 50 30.27 -0.37 8.11
N TYR A 51 29.76 -1.43 8.71
CA TYR A 51 30.48 -2.67 8.94
C TYR A 51 29.90 -3.79 8.08
N TYR A 52 30.77 -4.58 7.50
CA TYR A 52 30.41 -5.71 6.64
C TYR A 52 31.21 -6.95 7.04
N MET A 53 30.62 -8.10 6.81
CA MET A 53 31.28 -9.39 6.86
C MET A 53 31.38 -9.93 5.44
N LEU A 54 32.55 -10.39 5.06
CA LEU A 54 32.82 -11.09 3.81
C LEU A 54 33.14 -12.53 4.15
N ALA A 55 32.28 -13.47 3.74
CA ALA A 55 32.43 -14.88 4.04
C ALA A 55 32.61 -15.67 2.73
N ALA A 56 33.84 -16.10 2.49
CA ALA A 56 34.20 -16.96 1.37
C ALA A 56 34.39 -18.40 1.84
N PRO A 57 34.40 -19.40 0.92
CA PRO A 57 34.51 -20.81 1.29
C PRO A 57 35.74 -21.13 2.16
N SER A 58 35.62 -22.17 2.98
CA SER A 58 36.76 -22.69 3.73
C SER A 58 37.95 -23.04 2.80
N GLY A 59 39.14 -22.64 3.20
CA GLY A 59 40.36 -22.73 2.37
C GLY A 59 40.63 -21.49 1.52
N THR A 60 39.78 -20.48 1.54
CA THR A 60 40.02 -19.20 0.86
C THR A 60 41.09 -18.38 1.60
N THR A 61 41.95 -17.74 0.83
CA THR A 61 42.85 -16.69 1.34
C THR A 61 42.50 -15.36 0.67
N TRP A 62 42.54 -14.29 1.47
CA TRP A 62 42.28 -12.94 0.98
C TRP A 62 43.61 -12.22 0.66
N ILE A 63 43.68 -11.60 -0.49
CA ILE A 63 44.78 -10.75 -0.90
C ILE A 63 44.30 -9.30 -0.83
N ASN A 64 44.94 -8.51 0.04
CA ASN A 64 44.70 -7.07 0.13
C ASN A 64 45.82 -6.33 -0.59
N ALA A 65 45.56 -5.83 -1.78
CA ALA A 65 46.54 -5.10 -2.58
C ALA A 65 45.88 -4.02 -3.43
N GLY A 66 46.49 -2.84 -3.48
CA GLY A 66 46.02 -1.73 -4.33
C GLY A 66 44.59 -1.25 -4.04
N GLY A 67 44.16 -1.29 -2.78
CA GLY A 67 42.80 -0.91 -2.39
C GLY A 67 41.73 -1.91 -2.79
N LYS A 68 42.09 -3.15 -3.09
CA LYS A 68 41.22 -4.23 -3.48
C LYS A 68 41.44 -5.47 -2.61
N LEU A 69 40.32 -6.17 -2.32
CA LEU A 69 40.32 -7.48 -1.67
C LEU A 69 40.01 -8.53 -2.71
N THR A 70 40.92 -9.45 -2.96
CA THR A 70 40.72 -10.58 -3.87
C THR A 70 40.58 -11.86 -3.07
N ALA A 71 39.48 -12.60 -3.30
CA ALA A 71 39.26 -13.88 -2.67
C ALA A 71 39.88 -15.00 -3.53
N LYS A 72 41.00 -15.56 -3.10
CA LYS A 72 41.62 -16.73 -3.74
C LYS A 72 40.97 -17.98 -3.17
N MET A 73 39.90 -18.44 -3.82
CA MET A 73 39.11 -19.59 -3.42
C MET A 73 39.74 -20.92 -3.87
N PRO A 74 39.44 -22.06 -3.19
CA PRO A 74 39.68 -23.39 -3.73
C PRO A 74 38.94 -23.59 -5.07
N SER A 75 39.54 -24.37 -5.99
CA SER A 75 39.02 -24.53 -7.36
C SER A 75 37.61 -25.13 -7.45
N GLU A 76 37.16 -25.84 -6.43
CA GLU A 76 35.88 -26.52 -6.40
C GLU A 76 34.77 -25.74 -5.67
N LYS A 77 35.11 -24.56 -5.13
CA LYS A 77 34.18 -23.74 -4.36
C LYS A 77 34.05 -22.34 -4.96
N ASN A 78 32.85 -21.97 -5.36
CA ASN A 78 32.58 -20.80 -6.16
C ASN A 78 31.47 -19.89 -5.58
N TYR A 79 31.39 -19.77 -4.26
CA TYR A 79 30.34 -18.99 -3.59
C TYR A 79 30.91 -18.04 -2.54
N MET A 80 30.16 -17.01 -2.23
CA MET A 80 30.49 -16.04 -1.19
C MET A 80 29.20 -15.39 -0.65
N SER A 81 29.17 -15.09 0.63
CA SER A 81 28.16 -14.18 1.18
C SER A 81 28.80 -12.88 1.68
N VAL A 82 28.02 -11.81 1.57
CA VAL A 82 28.34 -10.49 2.14
C VAL A 82 27.20 -10.11 3.07
N ALA A 83 27.50 -9.84 4.33
CA ALA A 83 26.52 -9.35 5.27
C ALA A 83 26.80 -7.89 5.65
N ILE A 84 25.75 -7.06 5.67
CA ILE A 84 25.83 -5.80 6.40
C ILE A 84 25.64 -6.10 7.88
N LEU A 85 26.57 -5.61 8.71
CA LEU A 85 26.49 -5.79 10.17
C LEU A 85 25.81 -4.57 10.82
N PRO A 86 25.04 -4.77 11.89
CA PRO A 86 24.36 -3.67 12.59
C PRO A 86 25.34 -2.72 13.27
N ASP A 87 26.47 -3.25 13.71
CA ASP A 87 27.58 -2.50 14.33
C ASP A 87 28.92 -3.24 14.16
N GLY A 88 30.00 -2.67 14.69
CA GLY A 88 31.35 -3.23 14.63
C GLY A 88 31.72 -4.15 15.81
N SER A 89 30.77 -4.59 16.63
CA SER A 89 31.01 -5.43 17.80
C SER A 89 31.45 -6.86 17.45
N ASN A 90 32.13 -7.51 18.37
CA ASN A 90 32.48 -8.92 18.23
C ASN A 90 31.24 -9.82 18.31
N GLU A 91 30.27 -9.41 19.10
CA GLU A 91 29.01 -10.10 19.34
C GLU A 91 28.18 -10.15 18.04
N ALA A 92 28.02 -9.00 17.36
CA ALA A 92 27.36 -8.93 16.05
C ALA A 92 28.09 -9.80 15.03
N PHE A 93 29.41 -9.63 14.88
CA PHE A 93 30.18 -10.45 13.96
C PHE A 93 30.00 -11.95 14.22
N SER A 94 30.15 -12.39 15.48
CA SER A 94 30.01 -13.79 15.86
C SER A 94 28.60 -14.37 15.64
N LEU A 95 27.57 -13.55 15.80
CA LEU A 95 26.20 -14.00 15.49
C LEU A 95 26.03 -14.20 13.99
N TYR A 96 26.46 -13.25 13.18
CA TYR A 96 26.28 -13.30 11.73
C TYR A 96 27.15 -14.37 11.07
N GLU A 97 28.36 -14.59 11.59
CA GLU A 97 29.29 -15.63 11.12
C GLU A 97 28.65 -17.03 11.14
N LYS A 98 27.82 -17.33 12.14
CA LYS A 98 27.14 -18.64 12.28
C LYS A 98 26.25 -18.99 11.09
N TYR A 99 25.69 -17.99 10.42
CA TYR A 99 24.70 -18.18 9.36
C TYR A 99 25.22 -17.76 7.98
N ALA A 100 26.49 -17.35 7.89
CA ALA A 100 27.10 -16.80 6.68
C ALA A 100 27.02 -17.71 5.46
N PHE A 101 27.02 -19.02 5.69
CA PHE A 101 26.96 -20.03 4.62
C PHE A 101 25.58 -20.68 4.45
N ASN A 102 24.57 -20.29 5.24
CA ASN A 102 23.20 -20.74 5.06
C ASN A 102 22.52 -19.84 4.04
N PHE A 103 22.74 -20.14 2.75
CA PHE A 103 22.18 -19.36 1.65
C PHE A 103 20.67 -19.60 1.55
N ILE A 104 19.92 -18.53 1.44
CA ILE A 104 18.49 -18.60 1.12
C ILE A 104 18.36 -19.00 -0.36
N THR A 105 17.79 -20.17 -0.62
CA THR A 105 17.61 -20.73 -1.97
C THR A 105 16.19 -20.63 -2.48
N ASP A 106 15.22 -20.45 -1.59
CA ASP A 106 13.82 -20.25 -1.93
C ASP A 106 13.12 -19.44 -0.85
N THR A 107 12.08 -18.70 -1.25
CA THR A 107 11.22 -17.93 -0.36
C THR A 107 9.76 -18.21 -0.69
N LYS A 108 8.94 -18.40 0.33
CA LYS A 108 7.53 -18.68 0.16
C LYS A 108 6.70 -17.91 1.18
N VAL A 109 5.75 -17.13 0.68
CA VAL A 109 4.73 -16.47 1.50
C VAL A 109 3.39 -17.16 1.28
N GLN A 110 2.69 -17.43 2.37
CA GLN A 110 1.36 -18.03 2.39
C GLN A 110 0.49 -17.18 3.30
N TRP A 111 -0.74 -16.96 2.92
CA TRP A 111 -1.71 -16.24 3.72
C TRP A 111 -3.02 -16.99 3.82
N GLU A 112 -3.75 -16.68 4.87
CA GLU A 112 -5.09 -17.22 5.14
C GLU A 112 -5.95 -16.13 5.77
N TYR A 113 -7.18 -15.99 5.30
CA TYR A 113 -8.19 -15.18 5.96
C TYR A 113 -9.03 -16.03 6.90
N LEU A 114 -8.91 -15.77 8.19
CA LEU A 114 -9.67 -16.44 9.24
C LEU A 114 -11.01 -15.73 9.47
N LYS A 115 -12.04 -16.12 8.73
CA LYS A 115 -13.36 -15.46 8.72
C LYS A 115 -13.94 -15.28 10.13
N ASN A 116 -13.84 -16.27 11.02
CA ASN A 116 -14.45 -16.24 12.35
C ASN A 116 -13.82 -15.20 13.28
N SER A 117 -12.58 -14.81 13.05
CA SER A 117 -11.86 -13.80 13.83
C SER A 117 -11.56 -12.54 13.05
N SER A 118 -11.94 -12.50 11.78
CA SER A 118 -11.63 -11.41 10.83
C SER A 118 -10.13 -11.07 10.80
N LYS A 119 -9.28 -12.10 10.84
CA LYS A 119 -7.82 -11.93 10.82
C LYS A 119 -7.20 -12.43 9.53
N VAL A 120 -6.21 -11.71 9.06
CA VAL A 120 -5.28 -12.16 8.02
C VAL A 120 -4.03 -12.69 8.71
N VAL A 121 -3.73 -13.96 8.51
CA VAL A 121 -2.52 -14.61 9.00
C VAL A 121 -1.59 -14.84 7.83
N THR A 122 -0.38 -14.27 7.88
CA THR A 122 0.61 -14.42 6.82
C THR A 122 1.86 -15.08 7.35
N LYS A 123 2.28 -16.16 6.70
CA LYS A 123 3.49 -16.91 7.03
C LYS A 123 4.56 -16.70 5.97
N TYR A 124 5.69 -16.18 6.40
CA TYR A 124 6.88 -15.97 5.59
C TYR A 124 7.88 -17.07 5.88
N ASN A 125 8.29 -17.81 4.85
CA ASN A 125 9.22 -18.92 4.97
C ASN A 125 10.40 -18.73 4.03
N VAL A 126 11.58 -19.16 4.47
CA VAL A 126 12.76 -19.28 3.63
C VAL A 126 13.28 -20.72 3.68
N THR A 127 13.77 -21.20 2.55
CA THR A 127 14.51 -22.45 2.48
C THR A 127 15.99 -22.11 2.40
N THR A 128 16.80 -22.74 3.20
CA THR A 128 18.25 -22.52 3.23
C THR A 128 19.01 -23.77 2.81
N LYS A 129 20.19 -23.56 2.20
CA LYS A 129 21.20 -24.56 1.91
C LYS A 129 22.53 -24.07 2.46
N ASN A 130 23.17 -24.88 3.29
CA ASN A 130 24.52 -24.57 3.75
C ASN A 130 25.53 -24.94 2.67
N MET A 131 26.27 -23.94 2.20
CA MET A 131 27.19 -24.11 1.08
C MET A 131 28.50 -24.83 1.44
N GLU A 132 28.79 -25.00 2.73
CA GLU A 132 30.01 -25.71 3.18
C GLU A 132 29.79 -27.23 3.34
N ASN A 133 28.59 -27.66 3.73
CA ASN A 133 28.30 -29.05 4.04
C ASN A 133 27.04 -29.59 3.34
N GLU A 134 26.44 -28.82 2.42
CA GLU A 134 25.27 -29.21 1.63
C GLU A 134 23.97 -29.45 2.44
N SER A 135 23.98 -29.25 3.76
CA SER A 135 22.77 -29.44 4.58
C SER A 135 21.70 -28.39 4.25
N THR A 136 20.42 -28.77 4.42
CA THR A 136 19.26 -27.88 4.17
C THR A 136 18.51 -27.61 5.47
N GLY A 137 17.75 -26.48 5.49
CA GLY A 137 16.87 -26.14 6.59
C GLY A 137 17.55 -25.53 7.82
N GLY A 138 18.83 -25.11 7.69
CA GLY A 138 19.52 -24.37 8.76
C GLY A 138 18.97 -22.96 8.94
N ASP A 139 18.99 -22.45 10.19
CA ASP A 139 18.57 -21.08 10.49
C ASP A 139 19.39 -20.04 9.73
N THR A 140 18.78 -18.87 9.51
CA THR A 140 19.42 -17.66 8.98
C THR A 140 18.96 -16.43 9.76
N ILE A 141 19.52 -15.27 9.46
CA ILE A 141 19.04 -14.00 10.02
C ILE A 141 18.05 -13.39 9.02
N MET A 142 16.83 -13.15 9.52
CA MET A 142 15.78 -12.46 8.79
C MET A 142 15.54 -11.08 9.42
N ALA A 143 15.18 -10.10 8.60
CA ALA A 143 14.90 -8.73 9.04
C ALA A 143 13.46 -8.36 8.65
N LEU A 144 12.68 -7.94 9.63
CA LEU A 144 11.27 -7.62 9.50
C LEU A 144 11.09 -6.10 9.45
N TYR A 145 10.29 -5.63 8.50
CA TYR A 145 9.86 -4.25 8.40
C TYR A 145 8.86 -3.86 9.51
N PRO A 146 8.61 -2.56 9.77
CA PRO A 146 7.64 -2.10 10.76
C PRO A 146 6.26 -2.74 10.62
N HIS A 147 5.65 -2.71 9.43
CA HIS A 147 4.35 -3.36 9.17
C HIS A 147 4.34 -4.89 9.37
N GLN A 148 5.52 -5.53 9.50
CA GLN A 148 5.63 -6.95 9.81
C GLN A 148 5.86 -7.18 11.30
N TRP A 149 6.86 -6.51 11.90
CA TRP A 149 7.19 -6.79 13.29
C TRP A 149 6.14 -6.25 14.28
N ARG A 150 5.32 -5.26 13.93
CA ARG A 150 4.22 -4.80 14.78
C ARG A 150 3.15 -5.88 14.97
N TYR A 151 2.97 -6.71 13.97
CA TYR A 151 1.94 -7.75 13.94
C TYR A 151 2.51 -9.17 14.11
N SER A 152 3.76 -9.30 14.58
CA SER A 152 4.43 -10.57 14.79
C SER A 152 4.88 -10.77 16.23
N ASN A 153 4.62 -11.95 16.79
CA ASN A 153 5.09 -12.36 18.11
C ASN A 153 6.46 -13.05 18.06
N SER A 154 7.27 -12.74 17.07
CA SER A 154 8.60 -13.33 16.90
C SER A 154 9.55 -12.95 18.03
N LYS A 155 10.50 -13.84 18.33
CA LYS A 155 11.59 -13.54 19.26
C LYS A 155 12.68 -12.78 18.53
N TYR A 156 12.79 -11.48 18.81
CA TYR A 156 13.78 -10.60 18.17
C TYR A 156 15.16 -10.74 18.81
N THR A 157 16.20 -10.50 18.00
CA THR A 157 17.56 -10.27 18.48
C THR A 157 17.68 -8.84 19.02
N ASN A 158 18.85 -8.48 19.55
CA ASN A 158 19.14 -7.10 19.97
C ASN A 158 19.59 -6.20 18.80
N TYR A 159 19.60 -6.70 17.56
CA TYR A 159 20.12 -5.99 16.41
C TYR A 159 19.00 -5.49 15.51
N THR A 160 19.19 -4.26 15.03
CA THR A 160 18.24 -3.55 14.17
C THR A 160 18.95 -2.85 13.02
N TYR A 161 18.21 -2.51 11.99
CA TYR A 161 18.69 -1.69 10.87
C TYR A 161 17.77 -0.51 10.64
N ASN A 162 18.35 0.66 10.44
CA ASN A 162 17.60 1.85 10.06
C ASN A 162 17.48 1.91 8.54
N THR A 163 16.27 2.00 8.05
CA THR A 163 15.93 2.15 6.64
C THR A 163 15.03 3.37 6.43
N ILE A 164 14.75 3.71 5.19
CA ILE A 164 13.76 4.75 4.88
C ILE A 164 12.34 4.37 5.33
N ARG A 165 12.08 3.07 5.52
CA ARG A 165 10.82 2.54 6.06
C ARG A 165 10.85 2.33 7.58
N GLY A 166 11.76 3.05 8.27
CA GLY A 166 11.93 2.94 9.71
C GLY A 166 12.87 1.81 10.12
N THR A 167 12.75 1.40 11.38
CA THR A 167 13.66 0.43 11.99
C THR A 167 13.21 -1.00 11.69
N MET A 168 14.05 -1.76 11.01
CA MET A 168 13.88 -3.20 10.86
C MET A 168 14.41 -3.93 12.09
N LYS A 169 13.68 -4.94 12.56
CA LYS A 169 14.08 -5.83 13.66
C LYS A 169 14.49 -7.19 13.14
N THR A 170 15.54 -7.77 13.70
CA THR A 170 16.05 -9.07 13.23
C THR A 170 15.61 -10.23 14.10
N ILE A 171 15.43 -11.39 13.48
CA ILE A 171 15.19 -12.69 14.09
C ILE A 171 16.19 -13.72 13.56
N VAL A 172 16.36 -14.80 14.31
CA VAL A 172 17.07 -16.01 13.85
C VAL A 172 16.03 -17.09 13.60
N GLY A 173 16.03 -17.68 12.43
CA GLY A 173 15.09 -18.72 12.04
C GLY A 173 14.94 -18.85 10.54
N THR A 174 13.94 -19.62 10.12
CA THR A 174 13.56 -19.82 8.71
C THR A 174 12.14 -19.35 8.40
N SER A 175 11.43 -18.85 9.40
CA SER A 175 10.06 -18.35 9.21
C SER A 175 9.63 -17.37 10.30
N TYR A 176 8.63 -16.56 9.97
CA TYR A 176 7.85 -15.77 10.93
C TYR A 176 6.40 -15.66 10.46
N VAL A 177 5.53 -15.27 11.38
CA VAL A 177 4.09 -15.09 11.13
C VAL A 177 3.68 -13.68 11.53
N THR A 178 2.81 -13.08 10.72
CA THR A 178 2.09 -11.85 11.09
C THR A 178 0.59 -12.14 11.20
N GLU A 179 -0.08 -11.50 12.15
CA GLU A 179 -1.54 -11.54 12.31
C GLU A 179 -2.08 -10.12 12.30
N MET A 180 -2.87 -9.78 11.29
CA MET A 180 -3.45 -8.45 11.11
C MET A 180 -4.97 -8.53 11.17
N GLN A 181 -5.61 -7.56 11.80
CA GLN A 181 -7.07 -7.47 11.84
C GLN A 181 -7.61 -6.90 10.53
N TYR A 182 -8.53 -7.60 9.89
CA TYR A 182 -9.32 -7.07 8.79
C TYR A 182 -10.57 -6.41 9.35
N ASN A 183 -10.70 -5.11 9.17
CA ASN A 183 -11.81 -4.31 9.72
C ASN A 183 -12.98 -4.14 8.74
N GLY A 184 -12.92 -4.82 7.59
CA GLY A 184 -13.92 -4.67 6.53
C GLY A 184 -13.60 -3.53 5.57
N ILE A 185 -14.42 -3.42 4.54
CA ILE A 185 -14.44 -2.30 3.60
C ILE A 185 -15.76 -1.54 3.73
N LEU A 186 -15.73 -0.25 3.46
CA LEU A 186 -16.92 0.57 3.40
C LEU A 186 -17.36 0.70 1.93
N SER A 187 -18.28 -0.14 1.52
CA SER A 187 -18.80 -0.14 0.14
C SER A 187 -19.84 0.94 -0.12
N SER A 188 -20.43 1.50 0.95
CA SER A 188 -21.45 2.53 0.87
C SER A 188 -21.48 3.35 2.15
N LEU A 189 -22.34 4.36 2.24
CA LEU A 189 -22.48 5.21 3.42
C LEU A 189 -23.16 4.47 4.58
N PRO A 190 -22.85 4.83 5.84
CA PRO A 190 -23.61 4.33 6.98
C PRO A 190 -25.09 4.68 6.86
N VAL A 191 -25.94 3.77 7.32
CA VAL A 191 -27.38 3.98 7.34
C VAL A 191 -27.74 5.15 8.26
N THR A 192 -28.59 6.06 7.78
CA THR A 192 -29.17 7.14 8.56
C THR A 192 -30.69 7.05 8.54
N THR A 193 -31.31 7.53 9.61
CA THR A 193 -32.78 7.66 9.72
C THR A 193 -33.23 9.10 9.62
N ASP A 194 -32.31 10.05 9.43
CA ASP A 194 -32.63 11.46 9.26
C ASP A 194 -33.21 11.73 7.88
N GLU A 195 -34.49 12.04 7.82
CA GLU A 195 -35.25 12.24 6.58
C GLU A 195 -34.67 13.39 5.71
N ASN A 196 -34.15 14.45 6.34
CA ASN A 196 -33.54 15.56 5.60
C ASN A 196 -32.23 15.11 4.91
N THR A 197 -31.39 14.35 5.61
CA THR A 197 -30.17 13.79 5.05
C THR A 197 -30.48 12.83 3.91
N ILE A 198 -31.47 11.95 4.09
CA ILE A 198 -31.94 11.03 3.04
C ILE A 198 -32.45 11.80 1.83
N GLY A 199 -33.29 12.83 2.04
CA GLY A 199 -33.82 13.69 0.97
C GLY A 199 -32.70 14.39 0.18
N ASN A 200 -31.70 14.93 0.86
CA ASN A 200 -30.55 15.56 0.22
C ASN A 200 -29.72 14.58 -0.59
N ILE A 201 -29.47 13.38 -0.09
CA ILE A 201 -28.74 12.32 -0.81
C ILE A 201 -29.51 11.92 -2.07
N LYS A 202 -30.82 11.66 -1.97
CA LYS A 202 -31.67 11.34 -3.12
C LYS A 202 -31.63 12.44 -4.19
N GLN A 203 -31.68 13.69 -3.77
CA GLN A 203 -31.58 14.83 -4.68
C GLN A 203 -30.22 14.85 -5.42
N GLN A 204 -29.10 14.61 -4.71
CA GLN A 204 -27.79 14.58 -5.34
C GLN A 204 -27.64 13.39 -6.30
N LEU A 205 -28.19 12.23 -5.95
CA LEU A 205 -28.24 11.07 -6.86
C LEU A 205 -29.06 11.38 -8.12
N GLY A 206 -30.19 12.06 -7.98
CA GLY A 206 -30.99 12.54 -9.11
C GLY A 206 -30.19 13.49 -10.02
N TYR A 207 -29.47 14.44 -9.47
CA TYR A 207 -28.60 15.35 -10.25
C TYR A 207 -27.48 14.59 -10.98
N LEU A 208 -26.82 13.64 -10.34
CA LEU A 208 -25.80 12.81 -10.98
C LEU A 208 -26.37 11.99 -12.11
N TYR A 209 -27.53 11.36 -11.89
CA TYR A 209 -28.25 10.59 -12.89
C TYR A 209 -28.62 11.45 -14.09
N ASP A 210 -29.26 12.61 -13.89
CA ASP A 210 -29.64 13.54 -14.96
C ASP A 210 -28.43 14.06 -15.75
N TYR A 211 -27.31 14.30 -15.07
CA TYR A 211 -26.07 14.73 -15.70
C TYR A 211 -25.44 13.65 -16.59
N ARG A 212 -25.54 12.38 -16.16
CA ARG A 212 -24.97 11.25 -16.87
C ARG A 212 -25.88 10.64 -17.93
N LYS A 213 -27.17 10.92 -17.86
CA LYS A 213 -28.16 10.40 -18.81
C LYS A 213 -28.09 11.15 -20.14
N ASN A 214 -27.73 10.42 -21.21
CA ASN A 214 -27.88 10.95 -22.56
C ASN A 214 -29.32 10.77 -23.03
N LYS A 215 -30.04 11.84 -23.26
CA LYS A 215 -31.46 11.82 -23.66
C LYS A 215 -31.66 11.45 -25.14
N GLU A 216 -30.57 11.45 -25.94
CA GLU A 216 -30.61 11.25 -27.40
C GLU A 216 -30.06 9.87 -27.83
N ASP A 217 -29.36 9.16 -26.95
CA ASP A 217 -28.75 7.86 -27.23
C ASP A 217 -29.28 6.79 -26.24
N PRO A 218 -29.81 5.66 -26.71
CA PRO A 218 -30.19 4.55 -25.83
C PRO A 218 -29.03 3.92 -25.06
N LYS A 219 -27.77 4.13 -25.47
CA LYS A 219 -26.55 3.79 -24.71
C LYS A 219 -26.18 4.93 -23.77
N TRP A 220 -26.95 5.20 -22.79
CA TRP A 220 -27.09 6.47 -22.09
C TRP A 220 -25.98 6.88 -21.10
N ILE A 221 -24.90 6.24 -20.93
CA ILE A 221 -23.83 6.86 -20.16
C ILE A 221 -23.08 7.87 -21.05
N CYS A 222 -23.56 9.09 -21.06
CA CYS A 222 -22.85 10.20 -21.67
C CYS A 222 -21.88 10.86 -20.66
N ASN A 223 -20.97 11.69 -21.16
CA ASN A 223 -20.02 12.47 -20.34
C ASN A 223 -19.13 11.59 -19.46
N LEU A 224 -18.80 10.38 -19.92
CA LEU A 224 -17.71 9.61 -19.34
C LEU A 224 -16.34 10.13 -19.78
N GLU A 225 -16.30 10.96 -20.83
CA GLU A 225 -15.13 11.76 -21.17
C GLU A 225 -14.71 12.52 -19.91
N GLY A 226 -13.51 12.24 -19.45
CA GLY A 226 -13.01 12.78 -18.19
C GLY A 226 -12.98 14.29 -18.17
N GLN A 227 -12.82 14.87 -17.02
CA GLN A 227 -12.70 16.31 -16.79
C GLN A 227 -11.68 16.99 -17.72
N TYR A 228 -10.81 16.21 -18.37
CA TYR A 228 -9.78 16.64 -19.31
C TYR A 228 -9.96 16.04 -20.72
N GLY A 229 -11.13 15.53 -21.07
CA GLY A 229 -11.42 14.97 -22.39
C GLY A 229 -10.76 13.62 -22.69
N GLY A 230 -10.34 12.88 -21.64
CA GLY A 230 -9.72 11.56 -21.80
C GLY A 230 -10.76 10.46 -21.97
N PHE A 231 -10.74 9.80 -23.12
CA PHE A 231 -11.50 8.59 -23.40
C PHE A 231 -10.54 7.39 -23.35
N ASP A 232 -10.11 7.02 -22.15
CA ASP A 232 -9.08 6.04 -21.87
C ASP A 232 -9.40 5.18 -20.63
N THR A 233 -8.59 4.16 -20.39
CA THR A 233 -8.82 3.21 -19.28
C THR A 233 -8.83 3.85 -17.90
N TYR A 234 -8.11 4.95 -17.68
CA TYR A 234 -8.04 5.62 -16.39
C TYR A 234 -9.25 6.54 -16.14
N TRP A 235 -9.47 7.53 -17.04
CA TRP A 235 -10.53 8.52 -16.83
C TRP A 235 -11.93 7.93 -16.93
N ILE A 236 -12.13 7.00 -17.86
CA ILE A 236 -13.36 6.20 -17.94
C ILE A 236 -13.52 5.38 -16.67
N GLY A 237 -12.46 4.69 -16.22
CA GLY A 237 -12.45 3.93 -14.98
C GLY A 237 -12.89 4.78 -13.77
N LYS A 238 -12.35 5.99 -13.61
CA LYS A 238 -12.76 6.91 -12.53
C LYS A 238 -14.24 7.29 -12.59
N ASN A 239 -14.76 7.52 -13.77
CA ASN A 239 -16.19 7.82 -13.96
C ASN A 239 -17.07 6.61 -13.63
N LEU A 240 -16.68 5.41 -14.05
CA LEU A 240 -17.35 4.15 -13.69
C LEU A 240 -17.32 3.91 -12.18
N ASN A 241 -16.19 4.22 -11.51
CA ASN A 241 -16.10 4.16 -10.05
C ASN A 241 -17.13 5.09 -9.37
N THR A 242 -17.29 6.32 -9.85
CA THR A 242 -18.28 7.26 -9.32
C THR A 242 -19.70 6.71 -9.46
N LEU A 243 -20.02 6.12 -10.63
CA LEU A 243 -21.32 5.48 -10.85
C LEU A 243 -21.52 4.24 -9.97
N SER A 244 -20.46 3.47 -9.73
CA SER A 244 -20.50 2.33 -8.81
C SER A 244 -20.89 2.77 -7.39
N ASP A 245 -20.26 3.83 -6.89
CA ASP A 245 -20.58 4.39 -5.58
C ASP A 245 -22.04 4.89 -5.53
N ALA A 246 -22.53 5.49 -6.62
CA ALA A 246 -23.92 5.90 -6.76
C ALA A 246 -24.90 4.73 -6.77
N ILE A 247 -24.57 3.62 -7.47
CA ILE A 247 -25.37 2.39 -7.48
C ILE A 247 -25.47 1.77 -6.09
N TRP A 248 -24.34 1.70 -5.35
CA TRP A 248 -24.33 1.19 -3.98
C TRP A 248 -25.21 2.05 -3.07
N LEU A 249 -25.06 3.37 -3.16
CA LEU A 249 -25.79 4.32 -2.32
C LEU A 249 -27.28 4.36 -2.66
N SER A 250 -27.63 4.45 -3.93
CA SER A 250 -29.03 4.46 -4.37
C SER A 250 -29.74 3.16 -4.03
N GLY A 251 -29.04 2.01 -4.16
CA GLY A 251 -29.57 0.71 -3.76
C GLY A 251 -29.80 0.53 -2.26
N GLN A 252 -29.25 1.39 -1.40
CA GLN A 252 -29.62 1.47 0.02
C GLN A 252 -30.89 2.30 0.27
N LEU A 253 -31.24 3.16 -0.68
CA LEU A 253 -32.33 4.13 -0.57
C LEU A 253 -33.53 3.80 -1.46
N ASP A 254 -33.44 2.73 -2.26
CA ASP A 254 -34.47 2.35 -3.24
C ASP A 254 -35.71 1.74 -2.59
N GLY A 255 -35.64 0.97 -1.53
CA GLY A 255 -36.71 0.42 -0.70
C GLY A 255 -38.11 0.47 -1.32
N ASP A 256 -38.98 1.31 -0.77
CA ASP A 256 -40.32 1.57 -1.30
C ASP A 256 -40.39 2.79 -2.26
N ASP A 257 -39.24 3.41 -2.55
CA ASP A 257 -39.11 4.57 -3.42
C ASP A 257 -38.96 4.15 -4.89
N ALA A 258 -40.06 4.28 -5.66
CA ALA A 258 -40.10 3.86 -7.06
C ALA A 258 -39.16 4.67 -7.95
N ASP A 259 -38.93 5.96 -7.67
CA ASP A 259 -38.07 6.83 -8.45
C ASP A 259 -36.61 6.44 -8.21
N MET A 260 -36.18 6.23 -6.94
CA MET A 260 -34.85 5.74 -6.62
C MET A 260 -34.58 4.36 -7.23
N LYS A 261 -35.55 3.47 -7.16
CA LYS A 261 -35.42 2.13 -7.77
C LYS A 261 -35.21 2.22 -9.28
N ASN A 262 -35.96 3.10 -9.97
CA ASN A 262 -35.77 3.34 -11.40
C ASN A 262 -34.41 3.91 -11.71
N ILE A 263 -33.96 4.92 -10.97
CA ILE A 263 -32.60 5.53 -11.11
C ILE A 263 -31.51 4.46 -10.90
N THR A 264 -31.63 3.64 -9.87
CA THR A 264 -30.67 2.56 -9.59
C THR A 264 -30.58 1.58 -10.76
N ASN A 265 -31.72 1.09 -11.25
CA ASN A 265 -31.78 0.12 -12.34
C ASN A 265 -31.22 0.70 -13.65
N GLU A 266 -31.56 1.93 -14.00
CA GLU A 266 -31.04 2.56 -15.20
C GLU A 266 -29.53 2.85 -15.09
N MET A 267 -29.00 3.17 -13.91
CA MET A 267 -27.54 3.29 -13.70
C MET A 267 -26.83 1.95 -13.86
N VAL A 268 -27.43 0.86 -13.34
CA VAL A 268 -26.88 -0.50 -13.52
C VAL A 268 -26.83 -0.86 -15.00
N GLU A 269 -27.96 -0.76 -15.71
CA GLU A 269 -28.06 -1.04 -17.16
C GLU A 269 -27.05 -0.21 -17.98
N GLY A 270 -26.88 1.05 -17.62
CA GLY A 270 -25.91 1.91 -18.29
C GLY A 270 -24.46 1.48 -18.07
N VAL A 271 -24.10 1.06 -16.87
CA VAL A 271 -22.77 0.52 -16.57
C VAL A 271 -22.54 -0.82 -17.26
N GLU A 272 -23.56 -1.71 -17.28
CA GLU A 272 -23.53 -2.98 -18.03
C GLU A 272 -23.19 -2.74 -19.49
N ASN A 273 -24.01 -1.94 -20.18
CA ASN A 273 -23.85 -1.63 -21.60
C ASN A 273 -22.46 -1.05 -21.90
N TYR A 274 -21.92 -0.24 -20.97
CA TYR A 274 -20.61 0.36 -21.16
C TYR A 274 -19.44 -0.62 -20.95
N LEU A 275 -19.54 -1.49 -19.96
CA LEU A 275 -18.57 -2.57 -19.75
C LEU A 275 -18.57 -3.55 -20.93
N GLU A 276 -19.75 -3.96 -21.40
CA GLU A 276 -19.92 -4.84 -22.55
C GLU A 276 -19.30 -4.26 -23.81
N PHE A 277 -19.50 -2.97 -24.05
CA PHE A 277 -18.89 -2.26 -25.17
C PHE A 277 -17.36 -2.36 -25.19
N TRP A 278 -16.70 -2.28 -24.04
CA TRP A 278 -15.26 -2.44 -23.93
C TRP A 278 -14.80 -3.90 -23.91
N PHE A 279 -15.65 -4.80 -23.46
CA PHE A 279 -15.34 -6.22 -23.36
C PHE A 279 -15.54 -6.97 -24.68
N ASP A 280 -16.38 -6.42 -25.59
CA ASP A 280 -16.59 -6.96 -26.93
C ASP A 280 -16.12 -6.00 -28.03
N PRO A 281 -14.84 -6.03 -28.39
CA PRO A 281 -14.29 -5.14 -29.40
C PRO A 281 -14.91 -5.33 -30.79
N TYR A 282 -15.55 -6.48 -31.07
CA TYR A 282 -16.21 -6.72 -32.32
C TYR A 282 -17.51 -5.90 -32.45
N GLN A 283 -18.27 -5.78 -31.38
CA GLN A 283 -19.48 -4.93 -31.35
C GLN A 283 -19.10 -3.45 -31.49
N ALA A 284 -18.06 -3.00 -30.82
CA ALA A 284 -17.52 -1.67 -30.94
C ALA A 284 -17.08 -1.36 -32.40
N TYR A 285 -16.44 -2.31 -33.07
CA TYR A 285 -16.04 -2.18 -34.46
C TYR A 285 -17.23 -2.10 -35.43
N ILE A 286 -18.27 -2.93 -35.24
CA ILE A 286 -19.46 -2.93 -36.10
C ILE A 286 -20.27 -1.65 -35.94
N SER A 287 -20.45 -1.15 -34.72
CA SER A 287 -21.23 0.06 -34.43
C SER A 287 -20.60 1.32 -35.00
N GLY A 288 -19.30 1.29 -35.35
CA GLY A 288 -18.57 2.44 -35.84
C GLY A 288 -18.22 3.47 -34.75
N ASP A 289 -18.67 3.21 -33.52
CA ASP A 289 -18.38 4.03 -32.35
C ASP A 289 -17.13 3.50 -31.64
N HIS A 290 -16.16 4.39 -31.39
CA HIS A 290 -14.96 4.08 -30.58
C HIS A 290 -14.23 2.79 -30.99
N LYS A 291 -13.85 2.68 -32.27
CA LYS A 291 -13.21 1.51 -32.89
C LYS A 291 -11.96 1.00 -32.17
N ASP A 292 -11.37 1.83 -31.30
CA ASP A 292 -10.11 1.58 -30.61
C ASP A 292 -10.29 1.27 -29.12
N SER A 293 -11.53 1.04 -28.64
CA SER A 293 -11.83 0.75 -27.24
C SER A 293 -11.92 -0.76 -27.01
N TYR A 294 -10.88 -1.33 -26.40
CA TYR A 294 -10.79 -2.77 -26.15
C TYR A 294 -9.69 -3.12 -25.16
N PHE A 295 -9.70 -4.35 -24.69
CA PHE A 295 -8.59 -4.94 -23.92
C PHE A 295 -7.87 -5.98 -24.78
N TYR A 296 -6.53 -5.94 -24.75
CA TYR A 296 -5.65 -6.83 -25.50
C TYR A 296 -4.71 -7.57 -24.54
N TYR A 297 -4.61 -8.88 -24.69
CA TYR A 297 -3.65 -9.68 -23.93
C TYR A 297 -2.32 -9.80 -24.68
N ASP A 298 -1.23 -9.32 -24.07
CA ASP A 298 0.12 -9.46 -24.58
C ASP A 298 0.79 -10.72 -24.00
N GLU A 299 1.01 -11.72 -24.85
CA GLU A 299 1.60 -13.00 -24.45
C GLU A 299 3.06 -12.89 -23.98
N ASN A 300 3.82 -11.90 -24.49
CA ASN A 300 5.24 -11.74 -24.18
C ASN A 300 5.45 -11.25 -22.74
N TYR A 301 4.58 -10.34 -22.32
CA TYR A 301 4.63 -9.77 -20.96
C TYR A 301 3.66 -10.46 -20.00
N GLY A 302 2.73 -11.28 -20.49
CA GLY A 302 1.68 -11.88 -19.68
C GLY A 302 0.82 -10.80 -19.01
N THR A 303 0.37 -9.83 -19.79
CA THR A 303 -0.35 -8.66 -19.30
C THR A 303 -1.56 -8.33 -20.15
N LEU A 304 -2.60 -7.79 -19.53
CA LEU A 304 -3.78 -7.24 -20.19
C LEU A 304 -3.57 -5.74 -20.41
N ILE A 305 -3.69 -5.26 -21.63
CA ILE A 305 -3.53 -3.85 -21.99
C ILE A 305 -4.87 -3.30 -22.48
N GLY A 306 -5.29 -2.18 -21.92
CA GLY A 306 -6.51 -1.50 -22.37
C GLY A 306 -6.20 -0.34 -23.32
N TYR A 307 -6.99 -0.22 -24.38
CA TYR A 307 -6.90 0.85 -25.38
C TYR A 307 -8.24 1.59 -25.49
N PRO A 308 -8.22 2.94 -25.63
CA PRO A 308 -7.06 3.83 -25.50
C PRO A 308 -6.44 3.78 -24.11
N SER A 309 -5.10 3.80 -24.09
CA SER A 309 -4.33 3.87 -22.83
C SER A 309 -4.14 5.32 -22.38
N SER A 310 -3.78 5.51 -21.12
CA SER A 310 -3.29 6.77 -20.58
C SER A 310 -2.01 6.56 -19.77
N TYR A 311 -1.24 7.61 -19.60
CA TYR A 311 0.01 7.61 -18.83
C TYR A 311 1.01 6.53 -19.25
N ASP A 312 1.07 6.22 -20.56
CA ASP A 312 1.90 5.19 -21.16
C ASP A 312 1.67 3.76 -20.60
N SER A 313 0.51 3.48 -20.05
CA SER A 313 0.19 2.18 -19.42
C SER A 313 0.24 1.01 -20.43
N ASP A 314 0.09 1.28 -21.72
CA ASP A 314 0.25 0.31 -22.80
C ASP A 314 1.71 -0.04 -23.10
N LYS A 315 2.64 0.93 -22.94
CA LYS A 315 4.07 0.78 -23.28
C LYS A 315 4.91 0.38 -22.08
N GLN A 316 4.58 0.92 -20.91
CA GLN A 316 5.33 0.70 -19.67
C GLN A 316 4.68 -0.33 -18.76
N VAL A 317 3.44 -0.76 -19.04
CA VAL A 317 2.69 -1.71 -18.20
C VAL A 317 2.59 -1.21 -16.74
N ASN A 318 2.55 0.11 -16.57
CA ASN A 318 2.43 0.79 -15.28
C ASN A 318 0.96 1.05 -14.93
N ASP A 319 0.68 1.30 -13.66
CA ASP A 319 -0.58 1.79 -13.10
C ASP A 319 -1.81 0.88 -13.31
N HIS A 320 -1.63 -0.33 -13.83
CA HIS A 320 -2.73 -1.21 -14.19
C HIS A 320 -3.69 -1.47 -13.03
N HIS A 321 -3.20 -1.62 -11.79
CA HIS A 321 -4.08 -1.82 -10.64
C HIS A 321 -4.90 -0.56 -10.30
N PHE A 322 -4.38 0.65 -10.57
CA PHE A 322 -5.16 1.88 -10.45
C PHE A 322 -6.29 1.91 -11.48
N HIS A 323 -5.96 1.67 -12.76
CA HIS A 323 -6.92 1.66 -13.85
C HIS A 323 -7.97 0.55 -13.65
N TYR A 324 -7.54 -0.69 -13.57
CA TYR A 324 -8.45 -1.85 -13.57
C TYR A 324 -9.21 -2.02 -12.26
N GLY A 325 -8.69 -1.51 -11.16
CA GLY A 325 -9.44 -1.45 -9.90
C GLY A 325 -10.78 -0.75 -10.02
N TYR A 326 -10.85 0.32 -10.80
CA TYR A 326 -12.09 1.04 -11.08
C TYR A 326 -13.08 0.22 -11.91
N TRP A 327 -12.60 -0.47 -12.93
CA TRP A 327 -13.40 -1.34 -13.80
C TRP A 327 -13.94 -2.55 -13.05
N ILE A 328 -13.11 -3.19 -12.24
CA ILE A 328 -13.49 -4.34 -11.42
C ILE A 328 -14.55 -3.93 -10.40
N LYS A 329 -14.43 -2.73 -9.80
CA LYS A 329 -15.44 -2.20 -8.87
C LYS A 329 -16.78 -1.96 -9.57
N ALA A 330 -16.76 -1.42 -10.77
CA ALA A 330 -17.96 -1.22 -11.58
C ALA A 330 -18.64 -2.55 -11.92
N ALA A 331 -17.87 -3.52 -12.36
CA ALA A 331 -18.36 -4.87 -12.61
C ALA A 331 -18.93 -5.53 -11.35
N ALA A 332 -18.33 -5.30 -10.18
CA ALA A 332 -18.86 -5.81 -8.91
C ALA A 332 -20.20 -5.17 -8.54
N ALA A 333 -20.38 -3.87 -8.79
CA ALA A 333 -21.65 -3.18 -8.55
C ALA A 333 -22.77 -3.73 -9.44
N VAL A 334 -22.46 -4.00 -10.72
CA VAL A 334 -23.37 -4.68 -11.64
C VAL A 334 -23.69 -6.10 -11.17
N ALA A 335 -22.66 -6.91 -10.92
CA ALA A 335 -22.80 -8.32 -10.54
C ALA A 335 -23.67 -8.54 -9.29
N MET A 336 -23.71 -7.60 -8.37
CA MET A 336 -24.58 -7.65 -7.20
C MET A 336 -26.05 -7.40 -7.52
N LYS A 337 -26.34 -6.68 -8.60
CA LYS A 337 -27.71 -6.40 -9.06
C LYS A 337 -28.15 -7.38 -10.14
N ASP A 338 -27.25 -7.75 -11.05
CA ASP A 338 -27.45 -8.75 -12.09
C ASP A 338 -26.41 -9.89 -12.04
N PRO A 339 -26.69 -10.97 -11.29
CA PRO A 339 -25.82 -12.14 -11.27
C PRO A 339 -25.74 -12.90 -12.60
N GLN A 340 -26.69 -12.70 -13.51
CA GLN A 340 -26.68 -13.34 -14.83
C GLN A 340 -25.62 -12.65 -15.73
N TRP A 341 -25.56 -11.32 -15.72
CA TRP A 341 -24.51 -10.56 -16.38
C TRP A 341 -23.11 -11.03 -15.95
N ALA A 342 -22.94 -11.24 -14.64
CA ALA A 342 -21.65 -11.70 -14.11
C ALA A 342 -21.24 -13.10 -14.62
N LYS A 343 -22.20 -13.98 -14.96
CA LYS A 343 -21.89 -15.28 -15.56
C LYS A 343 -21.47 -15.17 -17.02
N GLU A 344 -22.04 -14.22 -17.74
CA GLU A 344 -21.77 -14.00 -19.16
C GLU A 344 -20.48 -13.24 -19.37
N TRP A 345 -20.25 -12.16 -18.63
CA TRP A 345 -19.15 -11.23 -18.83
C TRP A 345 -18.01 -11.35 -17.81
N GLY A 346 -18.22 -12.08 -16.72
CA GLY A 346 -17.22 -12.22 -15.64
C GLY A 346 -15.88 -12.78 -16.09
N GLY A 347 -15.82 -13.46 -17.24
CA GLY A 347 -14.56 -13.92 -17.85
C GLY A 347 -13.57 -12.78 -18.08
N MET A 348 -14.05 -11.63 -18.58
CA MET A 348 -13.20 -10.45 -18.80
C MET A 348 -12.74 -9.80 -17.50
N VAL A 349 -13.60 -9.79 -16.48
CA VAL A 349 -13.22 -9.29 -15.14
C VAL A 349 -12.14 -10.17 -14.51
N TYR A 350 -12.20 -11.48 -14.72
CA TYR A 350 -11.15 -12.40 -14.28
C TYR A 350 -9.80 -12.16 -14.99
N GLU A 351 -9.80 -11.73 -16.26
CA GLU A 351 -8.57 -11.32 -16.95
C GLU A 351 -7.96 -10.06 -16.31
N MET A 352 -8.76 -9.05 -16.00
CA MET A 352 -8.30 -7.85 -15.30
C MET A 352 -7.72 -8.18 -13.92
N ILE A 353 -8.39 -9.04 -13.15
CA ILE A 353 -7.91 -9.47 -11.84
C ILE A 353 -6.64 -10.31 -11.99
N GLY A 354 -6.57 -11.17 -13.01
CA GLY A 354 -5.38 -11.95 -13.35
C GLY A 354 -4.17 -11.05 -13.60
N ASP A 355 -4.36 -9.96 -14.32
CA ASP A 355 -3.31 -9.01 -14.65
C ASP A 355 -2.70 -8.35 -13.40
N ILE A 356 -3.53 -7.86 -12.48
CA ILE A 356 -3.06 -7.05 -11.35
C ILE A 356 -2.78 -7.87 -10.08
N ALA A 357 -3.41 -9.03 -9.91
CA ALA A 357 -3.44 -9.75 -8.62
C ALA A 357 -3.54 -11.27 -8.77
N ASN A 358 -2.85 -11.87 -9.73
CA ASN A 358 -2.82 -13.33 -9.87
C ASN A 358 -2.13 -13.99 -8.66
N VAL A 359 -2.83 -14.86 -7.93
CA VAL A 359 -2.28 -15.60 -6.79
C VAL A 359 -1.79 -17.00 -7.15
N ASN A 360 -1.96 -17.43 -8.41
CA ASN A 360 -1.54 -18.74 -8.85
C ASN A 360 -0.09 -18.71 -9.32
N ARG A 361 0.76 -19.47 -8.66
CA ARG A 361 2.20 -19.51 -8.97
C ARG A 361 2.54 -20.29 -10.26
N ASP A 362 1.60 -21.03 -10.83
CA ASP A 362 1.73 -21.67 -12.14
C ASP A 362 1.41 -20.70 -13.30
N GLY A 363 1.06 -19.47 -12.98
CA GLY A 363 0.73 -18.41 -13.90
C GLY A 363 -0.71 -18.42 -14.42
N LYS A 364 -1.50 -19.44 -14.16
CA LYS A 364 -2.91 -19.47 -14.61
C LYS A 364 -3.71 -18.35 -13.96
N GLY A 365 -4.48 -17.63 -14.77
CA GLY A 365 -5.43 -16.64 -14.28
C GLY A 365 -6.66 -17.27 -13.59
N TYR A 366 -7.65 -16.44 -13.32
CA TYR A 366 -8.90 -16.89 -12.67
C TYR A 366 -9.95 -17.39 -13.66
N ASN A 367 -9.80 -17.11 -14.94
CA ASN A 367 -10.69 -17.59 -15.99
C ASN A 367 -10.25 -19.00 -16.43
N ALA A 368 -10.96 -20.03 -15.96
CA ALA A 368 -10.63 -21.42 -16.27
C ALA A 368 -10.72 -21.78 -17.76
N ASN A 369 -11.44 -20.98 -18.56
CA ASN A 369 -11.61 -21.18 -20.00
C ASN A 369 -10.58 -20.40 -20.84
N SER A 370 -9.74 -19.59 -20.22
CA SER A 370 -8.73 -18.79 -20.91
C SER A 370 -7.35 -19.46 -20.86
N PRO A 371 -6.59 -19.42 -21.96
CA PRO A 371 -5.21 -19.89 -21.96
C PRO A 371 -4.22 -18.87 -21.38
N THR A 372 -4.67 -17.68 -21.01
CA THR A 372 -3.84 -16.58 -20.55
C THR A 372 -3.07 -16.91 -19.29
N LYS A 373 -1.88 -16.36 -19.18
CA LYS A 373 -1.01 -16.52 -18.03
C LYS A 373 -0.54 -15.17 -17.53
N TYR A 374 -0.56 -14.99 -16.23
CA TYR A 374 -0.20 -13.75 -15.56
C TYR A 374 0.88 -13.99 -14.51
N PRO A 375 1.82 -13.06 -14.33
CA PRO A 375 2.78 -13.12 -13.24
C PRO A 375 2.09 -13.17 -11.87
N PHE A 376 2.72 -13.87 -10.92
CA PHE A 376 2.24 -13.91 -9.55
C PHE A 376 2.32 -12.52 -8.92
N LEU A 377 1.20 -11.98 -8.44
CA LEU A 377 1.07 -10.69 -7.75
C LEU A 377 1.90 -9.57 -8.39
N ARG A 378 1.74 -9.36 -9.70
CA ARG A 378 2.59 -8.43 -10.46
C ARG A 378 2.72 -7.04 -9.84
N ASN A 379 1.64 -6.48 -9.31
CA ASN A 379 1.63 -5.15 -8.71
C ASN A 379 1.90 -5.13 -7.21
N PHE A 380 1.73 -6.23 -6.48
CA PHE A 380 1.82 -6.25 -5.02
C PHE A 380 3.12 -6.89 -4.53
N ASP A 381 3.89 -6.15 -3.75
CA ASP A 381 5.11 -6.65 -3.11
C ASP A 381 4.78 -7.27 -1.73
N ILE A 382 4.92 -8.57 -1.64
CA ILE A 382 4.59 -9.33 -0.43
C ILE A 382 5.53 -9.07 0.76
N TYR A 383 6.72 -8.49 0.52
CA TYR A 383 7.68 -8.16 1.57
C TYR A 383 7.61 -6.70 1.99
N GLU A 384 7.45 -5.78 1.04
CA GLU A 384 7.25 -4.36 1.32
C GLU A 384 5.83 -4.08 1.87
N GLY A 385 4.89 -5.01 1.64
CA GLY A 385 3.51 -4.95 2.12
C GLY A 385 2.63 -3.96 1.40
N HIS A 386 3.07 -3.46 0.24
CA HIS A 386 2.31 -2.52 -0.59
C HIS A 386 2.53 -2.78 -2.07
N SER A 387 1.71 -2.17 -2.90
CA SER A 387 1.83 -2.26 -4.34
C SER A 387 2.87 -1.30 -4.91
N TRP A 388 3.24 -1.58 -6.17
CA TRP A 388 4.07 -0.72 -6.99
C TRP A 388 3.31 -0.26 -8.23
N ALA A 389 3.40 1.03 -8.55
CA ALA A 389 2.81 1.62 -9.74
C ALA A 389 3.63 1.33 -11.00
N SER A 390 4.95 1.29 -10.88
CA SER A 390 5.84 1.07 -12.02
C SER A 390 5.66 -0.31 -12.63
N GLY A 391 5.74 -0.34 -13.96
CA GLY A 391 5.75 -1.57 -14.74
C GLY A 391 7.15 -1.89 -15.29
N VAL A 392 7.25 -2.07 -16.62
CA VAL A 392 8.52 -2.30 -17.31
C VAL A 392 9.13 -0.97 -17.75
N SER A 393 10.45 -0.88 -17.69
CA SER A 393 11.16 0.29 -18.18
C SER A 393 11.42 0.18 -19.67
N ASN A 394 11.03 1.18 -20.44
CA ASN A 394 11.44 1.31 -21.83
C ASN A 394 12.87 1.86 -21.88
N TYR A 395 13.81 0.98 -22.17
CA TYR A 395 15.16 1.39 -22.51
C TYR A 395 15.20 1.77 -23.99
N GLU A 396 15.54 3.02 -24.28
CA GLU A 396 15.89 3.40 -25.64
C GLU A 396 17.40 3.36 -25.81
N TYR A 397 17.82 2.81 -26.93
CA TYR A 397 19.21 2.79 -27.35
C TYR A 397 19.37 3.78 -28.51
N ASP A 398 20.47 4.50 -28.51
CA ASP A 398 20.83 5.35 -29.64
C ASP A 398 21.27 4.51 -30.86
N GLU A 399 21.62 5.19 -31.97
CA GLU A 399 22.09 4.54 -33.20
C GLU A 399 23.37 3.72 -33.03
N ASN A 400 24.11 3.91 -31.93
CA ASN A 400 25.32 3.19 -31.58
C ASN A 400 25.06 2.02 -30.64
N GLY A 401 23.79 1.81 -30.20
CA GLY A 401 23.40 0.81 -29.20
C GLY A 401 23.71 1.19 -27.75
N GLU A 402 24.03 2.45 -27.49
CA GLU A 402 24.21 2.95 -26.14
C GLU A 402 22.86 3.34 -25.52
N LEU A 403 22.69 3.05 -24.23
CA LEU A 403 21.47 3.34 -23.50
C LEU A 403 21.24 4.85 -23.43
N VAL A 404 20.15 5.32 -24.01
CA VAL A 404 19.73 6.73 -23.88
C VAL A 404 18.91 6.86 -22.60
N ASP A 405 19.43 7.62 -21.62
CA ASP A 405 18.69 7.94 -20.41
C ASP A 405 17.57 8.93 -20.74
N LYS A 406 16.37 8.40 -21.01
CA LYS A 406 15.19 9.27 -21.13
C LYS A 406 14.76 9.77 -19.76
N LYS A 407 14.54 11.08 -19.65
CA LYS A 407 13.78 11.70 -18.56
C LYS A 407 12.43 11.00 -18.44
N GLY A 408 12.27 10.16 -17.42
CA GLY A 408 11.07 9.38 -17.17
C GLY A 408 11.28 7.87 -17.07
N GLY A 409 12.42 7.33 -17.51
CA GLY A 409 12.81 5.96 -17.18
C GLY A 409 13.06 5.82 -15.68
N LEU A 410 13.25 4.60 -15.20
CA LEU A 410 13.44 4.24 -13.77
C LEU A 410 14.58 4.99 -13.02
N SER A 411 14.95 6.21 -13.41
CA SER A 411 15.94 7.04 -12.72
C SER A 411 15.62 7.25 -11.23
N GLY A 412 14.34 7.10 -10.86
CA GLY A 412 13.88 7.11 -9.47
C GLY A 412 13.72 5.72 -8.83
N GLY A 413 13.82 4.65 -9.62
CA GLY A 413 13.47 3.30 -9.21
C GLY A 413 11.96 3.06 -9.22
N ASN A 414 11.57 1.87 -8.76
CA ASN A 414 10.16 1.51 -8.61
C ASN A 414 9.46 2.43 -7.63
N ASN A 415 8.23 2.83 -7.91
CA ASN A 415 7.46 3.76 -7.09
C ASN A 415 6.02 3.28 -6.84
N GLN A 416 5.44 3.81 -5.75
CA GLN A 416 4.01 3.81 -5.48
C GLN A 416 3.60 5.26 -5.23
N GLU A 417 2.65 5.77 -6.01
CA GLU A 417 2.28 7.18 -6.04
C GLU A 417 0.84 7.47 -5.64
N SER A 418 0.02 6.43 -5.44
CA SER A 418 -1.38 6.58 -5.08
C SER A 418 -1.85 5.45 -4.15
N SER A 419 -1.63 5.64 -2.86
CA SER A 419 -2.09 4.68 -1.84
C SER A 419 -3.60 4.46 -1.88
N SER A 420 -4.36 5.49 -2.19
CA SER A 420 -5.83 5.42 -2.27
C SER A 420 -6.33 4.57 -3.43
N GLU A 421 -5.73 4.70 -4.60
CA GLU A 421 -6.10 3.92 -5.79
C GLU A 421 -5.69 2.46 -5.65
N ALA A 422 -4.55 2.20 -5.00
CA ALA A 422 -4.14 0.84 -4.65
C ALA A 422 -5.17 0.16 -3.73
N ILE A 423 -5.58 0.84 -2.66
CA ILE A 423 -6.61 0.32 -1.74
C ILE A 423 -7.95 0.13 -2.44
N ASN A 424 -8.34 1.03 -3.35
CA ASN A 424 -9.54 0.85 -4.17
C ASN A 424 -9.46 -0.41 -5.04
N ALA A 425 -8.29 -0.71 -5.62
CA ALA A 425 -8.08 -1.93 -6.41
C ALA A 425 -8.30 -3.19 -5.57
N TRP A 426 -7.72 -3.27 -4.36
CA TRP A 426 -7.90 -4.43 -3.49
C TRP A 426 -9.32 -4.55 -2.94
N ALA A 427 -9.96 -3.43 -2.63
CA ALA A 427 -11.37 -3.39 -2.24
C ALA A 427 -12.27 -3.88 -3.38
N SER A 428 -11.96 -3.56 -4.63
CA SER A 428 -12.73 -4.03 -5.79
C SER A 428 -12.68 -5.55 -5.95
N LEU A 429 -11.54 -6.19 -5.67
CA LEU A 429 -11.41 -7.65 -5.65
C LEU A 429 -12.29 -8.28 -4.57
N ILE A 430 -12.36 -7.67 -3.38
CA ILE A 430 -13.22 -8.13 -2.29
C ILE A 430 -14.69 -8.08 -2.73
N LEU A 431 -15.10 -6.93 -3.27
CA LEU A 431 -16.49 -6.73 -3.75
C LEU A 431 -16.86 -7.69 -4.87
N TRP A 432 -15.98 -7.87 -5.86
CA TRP A 432 -16.20 -8.83 -6.94
C TRP A 432 -16.29 -10.26 -6.40
N GLY A 433 -15.34 -10.67 -5.55
CA GLY A 433 -15.31 -12.00 -4.96
C GLY A 433 -16.58 -12.33 -4.16
N GLU A 434 -17.11 -11.35 -3.39
CA GLU A 434 -18.38 -11.49 -2.69
C GLU A 434 -19.56 -11.55 -3.66
N ALA A 435 -19.61 -10.70 -4.68
CA ALA A 435 -20.71 -10.66 -5.64
C ALA A 435 -20.88 -11.98 -6.41
N VAL A 436 -19.79 -12.61 -6.81
CA VAL A 436 -19.79 -13.86 -7.59
C VAL A 436 -19.56 -15.13 -6.76
N GLY A 437 -19.38 -15.00 -5.43
CA GLY A 437 -19.12 -16.12 -4.53
C GLY A 437 -17.72 -16.74 -4.68
N ASN A 438 -16.74 -16.02 -5.25
CA ASN A 438 -15.36 -16.49 -5.42
C ASN A 438 -14.51 -16.12 -4.21
N THR A 439 -14.39 -17.05 -3.26
CA THR A 439 -13.64 -16.84 -2.01
C THR A 439 -12.13 -16.69 -2.23
N THR A 440 -11.58 -17.26 -3.29
CA THR A 440 -10.13 -17.14 -3.59
C THR A 440 -9.79 -15.69 -3.93
N ILE A 441 -10.57 -15.04 -4.79
CA ILE A 441 -10.38 -13.62 -5.16
C ILE A 441 -10.66 -12.72 -3.96
N ARG A 442 -11.76 -12.97 -3.25
CA ARG A 442 -12.11 -12.21 -2.04
C ARG A 442 -10.98 -12.24 -1.01
N ASP A 443 -10.48 -13.42 -0.67
CA ASP A 443 -9.47 -13.60 0.37
C ASP A 443 -8.10 -13.04 -0.07
N ALA A 444 -7.77 -13.10 -1.36
CA ALA A 444 -6.62 -12.40 -1.93
C ALA A 444 -6.75 -10.87 -1.80
N GLY A 445 -7.93 -10.33 -2.13
CA GLY A 445 -8.24 -8.92 -1.93
C GLY A 445 -8.13 -8.51 -0.46
N ILE A 446 -8.68 -9.29 0.46
CA ILE A 446 -8.59 -9.06 1.92
C ILE A 446 -7.13 -9.05 2.39
N TYR A 447 -6.31 -9.99 1.91
CA TYR A 447 -4.88 -10.04 2.24
C TYR A 447 -4.15 -8.77 1.80
N MET A 448 -4.25 -8.41 0.51
CA MET A 448 -3.56 -7.23 -0.04
C MET A 448 -4.06 -5.94 0.60
N TYR A 449 -5.38 -5.78 0.73
CA TYR A 449 -6.02 -4.64 1.37
C TYR A 449 -5.52 -4.43 2.81
N THR A 450 -5.58 -5.48 3.64
CA THR A 450 -5.20 -5.39 5.06
C THR A 450 -3.71 -5.13 5.23
N THR A 451 -2.88 -5.77 4.41
CA THR A 451 -1.43 -5.62 4.48
C THR A 451 -0.99 -4.24 3.99
N GLU A 452 -1.56 -3.76 2.88
CA GLU A 452 -1.21 -2.43 2.36
C GLU A 452 -1.71 -1.30 3.25
N ILE A 453 -2.86 -1.43 3.94
CA ILE A 453 -3.27 -0.45 4.96
C ILE A 453 -2.22 -0.36 6.07
N ALA A 454 -1.73 -1.47 6.60
CA ALA A 454 -0.69 -1.46 7.62
C ALA A 454 0.60 -0.78 7.14
N ALA A 455 0.97 -1.00 5.88
CA ALA A 455 2.10 -0.34 5.24
C ALA A 455 1.86 1.17 5.02
N ILE A 456 0.64 1.56 4.65
CA ILE A 456 0.26 2.96 4.46
C ILE A 456 0.29 3.71 5.79
N GLU A 457 -0.25 3.14 6.86
CA GLU A 457 -0.21 3.72 8.20
C GLU A 457 1.23 4.00 8.65
N ASP A 458 2.16 3.09 8.37
CA ASP A 458 3.58 3.27 8.69
C ASP A 458 4.27 4.23 7.70
N TYR A 459 4.18 3.98 6.38
CA TYR A 459 5.09 4.59 5.40
C TYR A 459 4.56 5.86 4.74
N TYR A 460 3.24 6.07 4.72
CA TYR A 460 2.63 7.28 4.15
C TYR A 460 2.22 8.29 5.20
N TYR A 461 1.84 7.83 6.40
CA TYR A 461 1.32 8.69 7.46
C TYR A 461 2.16 8.70 8.73
N ASP A 462 3.09 7.74 8.89
CA ASP A 462 3.91 7.61 10.10
C ASP A 462 3.07 7.76 11.40
N VAL A 463 1.96 7.03 11.46
CA VAL A 463 0.99 7.14 12.57
C VAL A 463 1.60 6.87 13.94
N HIS A 464 2.74 6.19 13.97
CA HIS A 464 3.50 5.89 15.18
C HIS A 464 4.61 6.91 15.47
N ASN A 465 4.84 7.86 14.56
CA ASN A 465 5.90 8.86 14.65
C ASN A 465 7.32 8.25 14.86
N GLU A 466 7.64 7.21 14.10
CA GLU A 466 8.88 6.43 14.22
C GLU A 466 9.70 6.37 12.92
N ILE A 467 9.16 6.86 11.80
CA ILE A 467 9.74 6.71 10.46
C ILE A 467 10.24 8.03 9.90
N PHE A 468 9.42 9.07 9.93
CA PHE A 468 9.80 10.35 9.36
C PHE A 468 10.83 11.07 10.24
N THR A 469 11.94 11.43 9.63
CA THR A 469 12.96 12.23 10.32
C THR A 469 12.50 13.67 10.48
N GLU A 470 12.98 14.38 11.51
CA GLU A 470 12.69 15.80 11.68
C GLU A 470 13.11 16.61 10.43
N LYS A 471 14.24 16.24 9.81
CA LYS A 471 14.68 16.87 8.55
C LYS A 471 13.64 16.73 7.43
N TYR A 472 12.91 15.62 7.36
CA TYR A 472 11.85 15.44 6.38
C TYR A 472 10.63 16.29 6.75
N LYS A 473 10.20 16.24 8.00
CA LYS A 473 9.04 16.99 8.49
C LYS A 473 9.22 18.50 8.28
N ASP A 474 10.44 19.01 8.48
CA ASP A 474 10.78 20.43 8.34
C ASP A 474 11.18 20.82 6.91
N ALA A 475 11.17 19.92 5.95
CA ALA A 475 11.60 20.21 4.59
C ALA A 475 10.75 21.33 3.96
N GLY A 476 11.39 22.39 3.53
CA GLY A 476 10.73 23.53 2.88
C GLY A 476 9.84 24.37 3.78
N ASN A 477 9.91 24.25 5.11
CA ASN A 477 9.05 24.95 6.09
C ASN A 477 7.56 24.57 6.02
N TYR A 478 7.21 23.37 5.53
CA TYR A 478 5.82 22.97 5.28
C TYR A 478 5.23 22.05 6.35
N ASN A 479 5.97 21.67 7.39
CA ASN A 479 5.51 20.70 8.39
C ASN A 479 4.86 19.45 7.72
N ILE A 480 5.67 18.73 6.95
CA ILE A 480 5.22 17.59 6.14
C ILE A 480 4.75 16.45 7.04
N GLN A 481 3.52 16.00 6.82
CA GLN A 481 2.86 14.95 7.60
C GLN A 481 2.64 13.66 6.82
N THR A 482 2.86 13.67 5.50
CA THR A 482 2.56 12.54 4.63
C THR A 482 3.64 12.34 3.57
N VAL A 483 3.74 11.11 3.09
CA VAL A 483 4.47 10.76 1.87
C VAL A 483 3.44 10.68 0.73
N THR A 484 3.80 11.15 -0.45
CA THR A 484 2.97 11.06 -1.65
C THR A 484 3.49 9.99 -2.59
N ARG A 485 4.81 10.02 -2.86
CA ARG A 485 5.49 9.02 -3.70
C ARG A 485 6.49 8.24 -2.85
N LEU A 486 6.27 6.95 -2.77
CA LEU A 486 7.15 6.03 -2.07
C LEU A 486 8.00 5.25 -3.09
N PHE A 487 9.31 5.24 -2.89
CA PHE A 487 10.28 4.52 -3.73
C PHE A 487 11.01 3.45 -2.93
N GLY A 488 11.74 2.57 -3.58
CA GLY A 488 12.55 1.57 -2.90
C GLY A 488 13.62 2.16 -1.96
N GLY A 489 14.20 3.31 -2.30
CA GLY A 489 15.29 3.95 -1.56
C GLY A 489 15.04 5.40 -1.11
N ARG A 490 13.86 5.95 -1.32
CA ARG A 490 13.49 7.32 -0.93
C ARG A 490 11.97 7.45 -0.81
N TYR A 491 11.51 8.58 -0.26
CA TYR A 491 10.13 9.02 -0.28
C TYR A 491 10.05 10.53 -0.51
N ASP A 492 8.97 10.97 -1.17
CA ASP A 492 8.71 12.36 -1.54
C ASP A 492 7.32 12.78 -1.06
N HIS A 493 7.16 14.09 -0.80
CA HIS A 493 5.89 14.72 -0.44
C HIS A 493 5.22 15.45 -1.61
N THR A 494 5.77 15.35 -2.82
CA THR A 494 5.25 16.00 -4.04
C THR A 494 4.69 14.96 -4.99
N ALA A 495 3.71 15.36 -5.83
CA ALA A 495 3.24 14.55 -6.95
C ALA A 495 4.03 14.88 -8.24
N TRP A 496 3.73 14.17 -9.33
CA TRP A 496 4.37 14.42 -10.62
C TRP A 496 3.96 15.77 -11.25
N TRP A 497 2.76 16.25 -10.95
CA TRP A 497 2.14 17.42 -11.54
C TRP A 497 2.12 18.65 -10.64
N THR A 498 2.38 18.50 -9.33
CA THR A 498 2.34 19.62 -8.39
C THR A 498 3.25 19.41 -7.19
N GLU A 499 3.79 20.50 -6.69
CA GLU A 499 4.50 20.59 -5.41
C GLU A 499 3.59 21.12 -4.28
N ASN A 500 2.33 21.44 -4.59
CA ASN A 500 1.37 21.93 -3.61
C ASN A 500 0.95 20.82 -2.65
N SER A 501 1.37 20.90 -1.40
CA SER A 501 1.13 19.90 -0.37
C SER A 501 -0.36 19.62 -0.08
N ILE A 502 -1.25 20.58 -0.36
CA ILE A 502 -2.69 20.38 -0.22
C ILE A 502 -3.24 19.51 -1.36
N GLU A 503 -2.83 19.77 -2.60
CA GLU A 503 -3.26 18.98 -3.75
C GLU A 503 -2.74 17.54 -3.67
N VAL A 504 -1.48 17.33 -3.27
CA VAL A 504 -0.89 16.00 -3.17
C VAL A 504 -1.57 15.15 -2.10
N THR A 505 -2.12 15.74 -1.04
CA THR A 505 -2.85 14.98 -0.02
C THR A 505 -4.17 14.41 -0.53
N THR A 506 -4.73 14.93 -1.61
CA THR A 506 -5.98 14.40 -2.19
C THR A 506 -5.85 12.97 -2.69
N ILE A 507 -4.67 12.55 -3.16
CA ILE A 507 -4.41 11.19 -3.64
C ILE A 507 -4.18 10.21 -2.48
N THR A 508 -3.63 10.68 -1.37
CA THR A 508 -3.35 9.85 -0.20
C THR A 508 -4.53 9.76 0.76
N MET A 509 -5.43 10.74 0.73
CA MET A 509 -6.53 10.90 1.71
C MET A 509 -7.87 10.31 1.26
N LEU A 510 -7.94 9.59 0.17
CA LEU A 510 -9.19 8.91 -0.21
C LEU A 510 -9.58 7.89 0.88
N PRO A 511 -10.88 7.66 1.10
CA PRO A 511 -11.37 6.94 2.27
C PRO A 511 -10.75 5.55 2.34
N ILE A 512 -9.77 5.41 3.19
CA ILE A 512 -9.23 4.11 3.59
C ILE A 512 -10.27 3.55 4.54
N SER A 513 -11.22 2.80 4.03
CA SER A 513 -12.15 2.07 4.87
C SER A 513 -11.35 1.07 5.69
N GLY A 514 -11.55 1.07 6.99
CA GLY A 514 -10.77 0.24 7.92
C GLY A 514 -9.67 0.99 8.65
N ALA A 515 -9.15 2.11 8.15
CA ALA A 515 -8.49 3.08 9.02
C ALA A 515 -9.54 3.73 9.90
N THR A 516 -9.29 3.82 11.19
CA THR A 516 -10.17 4.58 12.08
C THR A 516 -9.97 6.05 11.79
N LEU A 517 -10.84 6.62 10.95
CA LEU A 517 -10.85 8.04 10.68
C LEU A 517 -11.65 8.76 11.76
N TYR A 518 -11.01 9.69 12.45
CA TYR A 518 -11.71 10.62 13.31
C TYR A 518 -12.28 11.75 12.46
N ILE A 519 -13.59 11.74 12.28
CA ILE A 519 -14.32 12.77 11.55
C ILE A 519 -14.84 13.78 12.56
N ARG A 520 -14.37 15.00 12.48
CA ARG A 520 -14.85 16.10 13.32
C ARG A 520 -15.56 17.17 12.49
N PRO A 521 -16.88 17.08 12.32
CA PRO A 521 -17.64 18.21 11.85
C PRO A 521 -17.67 19.28 12.96
N TYR A 522 -17.49 20.53 12.57
CA TYR A 522 -17.66 21.65 13.49
C TYR A 522 -18.21 22.87 12.73
N MET A 523 -18.94 23.66 13.47
CA MET A 523 -19.54 24.89 12.96
C MET A 523 -19.16 26.05 13.89
N PHE A 524 -18.85 27.19 13.32
CA PHE A 524 -18.58 28.39 14.08
C PHE A 524 -19.14 29.62 13.33
N GLY A 525 -19.49 30.67 14.08
CA GLY A 525 -19.87 31.94 13.52
C GLY A 525 -18.67 32.63 12.87
N SER A 526 -18.81 33.10 11.64
CA SER A 526 -17.72 33.68 10.85
C SER A 526 -17.79 35.18 10.66
N ASN A 527 -18.91 35.82 10.99
CA ASN A 527 -19.05 37.23 10.87
C ASN A 527 -18.28 38.01 11.98
N PRO A 528 -17.71 39.17 11.69
CA PRO A 528 -16.91 39.95 12.62
C PRO A 528 -17.81 40.70 13.64
N VAL A 529 -18.19 40.01 14.71
CA VAL A 529 -19.02 40.58 15.79
C VAL A 529 -18.28 40.47 17.11
N ILE A 530 -18.15 41.60 17.79
CA ILE A 530 -17.68 41.68 19.16
C ILE A 530 -18.93 41.84 20.06
N GLY A 531 -19.26 40.76 20.80
CA GLY A 531 -20.40 40.76 21.71
C GLY A 531 -21.13 39.42 21.72
N VAL A 532 -21.94 39.19 22.76
CA VAL A 532 -22.69 37.94 22.94
C VAL A 532 -24.02 38.05 22.17
N LYS A 533 -24.00 37.69 20.90
CA LYS A 533 -25.22 37.51 20.09
C LYS A 533 -25.03 36.30 19.14
N PRO A 534 -26.12 35.71 18.65
CA PRO A 534 -26.02 34.74 17.57
C PRO A 534 -25.31 35.35 16.35
N ALA A 535 -24.50 34.56 15.66
CA ALA A 535 -23.87 34.96 14.43
C ALA A 535 -24.90 34.96 13.28
N ASP A 536 -24.71 35.86 12.33
CA ASP A 536 -25.55 35.94 11.12
C ASP A 536 -24.98 35.10 9.98
N GLU A 537 -23.68 34.72 10.08
CA GLU A 537 -22.97 33.86 9.15
C GLU A 537 -22.25 32.75 9.91
N TYR A 538 -22.30 31.55 9.36
CA TYR A 538 -21.65 30.35 9.94
C TYR A 538 -20.81 29.65 8.90
N GLN A 539 -19.67 29.11 9.33
CA GLN A 539 -18.89 28.18 8.54
C GLN A 539 -19.05 26.77 9.13
N PHE A 540 -19.45 25.86 8.27
CA PHE A 540 -19.41 24.42 8.57
C PHE A 540 -18.14 23.84 7.97
N ARG A 541 -17.35 23.15 8.78
CA ARG A 541 -16.12 22.49 8.36
C ARG A 541 -16.11 21.06 8.84
N VAL A 542 -15.53 20.17 8.04
CA VAL A 542 -15.26 18.81 8.42
C VAL A 542 -13.75 18.61 8.45
N PHE A 543 -13.24 18.30 9.61
CA PHE A 543 -11.86 17.92 9.81
C PHE A 543 -11.79 16.39 9.91
N VAL A 544 -10.88 15.80 9.15
CA VAL A 544 -10.66 14.35 9.14
C VAL A 544 -9.20 14.10 9.50
N THR A 545 -8.97 13.21 10.44
CA THR A 545 -7.62 12.80 10.82
C THR A 545 -7.60 11.29 11.05
N PRO A 546 -6.56 10.58 10.61
CA PRO A 546 -6.35 9.21 11.05
C PRO A 546 -6.08 9.21 12.55
N VAL A 547 -6.68 8.27 13.27
CA VAL A 547 -6.43 8.09 14.71
C VAL A 547 -5.96 6.66 14.95
N GLY A 548 -4.86 6.56 15.66
CA GLY A 548 -4.42 5.33 16.27
C GLY A 548 -5.29 4.96 17.49
N PRO A 549 -5.01 3.85 18.17
CA PRO A 549 -5.70 3.49 19.39
C PRO A 549 -5.61 4.63 20.41
N TYR A 550 -6.74 4.98 21.02
CA TYR A 550 -6.86 6.07 21.99
C TYR A 550 -5.86 5.93 23.15
N PHE A 551 -5.58 4.71 23.55
CA PHE A 551 -4.53 4.38 24.52
C PHE A 551 -3.34 3.73 23.82
N LYS A 552 -2.16 4.32 23.93
CA LYS A 552 -0.89 3.87 23.32
C LYS A 552 -0.47 2.41 23.68
N GLY A 553 -1.14 1.77 24.62
CA GLY A 553 -0.86 0.39 25.04
C GLY A 553 -1.93 -0.63 24.62
N GLY A 554 -2.87 -0.27 23.73
CA GLY A 554 -4.02 -1.11 23.38
C GLY A 554 -5.08 -1.18 24.49
N VAL A 555 -5.92 -2.22 24.45
CA VAL A 555 -6.95 -2.45 25.49
C VAL A 555 -6.27 -2.92 26.77
N LYS A 556 -6.23 -2.06 27.77
CA LYS A 556 -5.72 -2.36 29.12
C LYS A 556 -6.67 -1.79 30.17
N PRO A 557 -6.66 -2.32 31.40
CA PRO A 557 -7.37 -1.70 32.51
C PRO A 557 -6.88 -0.26 32.73
N LEU A 558 -7.80 0.67 32.98
CA LEU A 558 -7.51 2.05 33.31
C LEU A 558 -7.67 2.29 34.79
N THR A 559 -6.79 3.13 35.35
CA THR A 559 -6.94 3.66 36.70
C THR A 559 -7.66 5.00 36.63
N LEU A 560 -8.77 5.13 37.32
CA LEU A 560 -9.58 6.34 37.35
C LEU A 560 -9.54 6.97 38.75
N CYS A 561 -9.52 8.30 38.85
CA CYS A 561 -9.85 9.01 40.04
C CYS A 561 -11.23 9.66 39.91
N VAL A 562 -11.96 9.74 41.01
CA VAL A 562 -13.20 10.53 41.06
C VAL A 562 -12.81 12.00 41.22
N SER A 563 -13.35 12.84 40.30
CA SER A 563 -13.07 14.27 40.31
C SER A 563 -14.01 15.03 41.23
N ASP A 564 -13.47 15.99 41.96
CA ASP A 564 -14.26 17.00 42.71
C ASP A 564 -14.73 18.15 41.83
N PHE A 565 -14.38 18.14 40.53
CA PHE A 565 -14.75 19.16 39.57
C PHE A 565 -15.88 18.67 38.68
N ASP A 566 -16.83 19.54 38.37
CA ASP A 566 -17.85 19.27 37.38
C ASP A 566 -17.23 19.31 35.96
N ARG A 567 -17.71 18.46 35.10
CA ARG A 567 -17.30 18.48 33.68
C ARG A 567 -17.90 19.65 32.93
N ALA A 568 -19.11 20.06 33.32
CA ALA A 568 -19.83 21.20 32.75
C ALA A 568 -20.69 21.85 33.82
N ALA A 569 -21.08 23.12 33.61
CA ALA A 569 -21.95 23.80 34.55
C ALA A 569 -23.29 23.07 34.75
N PRO A 570 -23.73 22.80 35.98
CA PRO A 570 -25.06 22.27 36.26
C PRO A 570 -26.13 23.13 35.57
N HIS A 571 -27.12 22.51 34.97
CA HIS A 571 -28.17 23.19 34.18
C HIS A 571 -27.68 24.07 33.02
N GLY A 572 -26.41 23.94 32.60
CA GLY A 572 -25.81 24.62 31.49
C GLY A 572 -25.85 23.86 30.15
N THR A 573 -24.84 24.07 29.33
CA THR A 573 -24.71 23.48 27.97
C THR A 573 -24.00 22.14 27.94
N GLY A 574 -23.92 21.42 29.06
CA GLY A 574 -23.18 20.15 29.16
C GLY A 574 -23.63 19.06 28.19
N HIS A 575 -24.89 19.08 27.79
CA HIS A 575 -25.47 18.19 26.77
C HIS A 575 -25.05 18.54 25.34
N ILE A 576 -24.43 19.71 25.12
CA ILE A 576 -23.96 20.13 23.80
C ILE A 576 -22.47 19.83 23.66
N LYS A 577 -22.09 19.25 22.52
CA LYS A 577 -20.68 19.02 22.20
C LYS A 577 -20.01 20.36 21.80
N ALA A 578 -19.63 21.15 22.80
CA ALA A 578 -18.99 22.44 22.62
C ALA A 578 -17.59 22.45 23.25
N GLY A 579 -16.63 23.15 22.60
CA GLY A 579 -15.25 23.22 23.08
C GLY A 579 -15.10 23.76 24.50
N LEU A 580 -15.96 24.68 24.91
CA LEU A 580 -15.98 25.23 26.27
C LEU A 580 -16.23 24.17 27.35
N ASN A 581 -17.10 23.19 27.11
CA ASN A 581 -17.38 22.11 28.05
C ASN A 581 -16.15 21.20 28.27
N TYR A 582 -15.25 21.10 27.28
CA TYR A 582 -14.02 20.33 27.41
C TYR A 582 -12.90 21.13 28.07
N ALA A 583 -12.87 22.46 27.91
CA ALA A 583 -11.87 23.29 28.56
C ALA A 583 -11.99 23.21 30.10
N MET A 584 -13.18 23.09 30.62
CA MET A 584 -13.42 22.94 32.07
C MET A 584 -12.84 21.64 32.65
N SER A 585 -12.80 20.58 31.87
CA SER A 585 -12.26 19.28 32.30
C SER A 585 -10.73 19.18 32.25
N LEU A 586 -10.03 20.11 31.60
CA LEU A 586 -8.57 20.05 31.45
C LEU A 586 -7.83 20.06 32.77
N HIS A 587 -8.27 20.87 33.73
CA HIS A 587 -7.62 20.95 35.04
C HIS A 587 -7.70 19.62 35.80
N ALA A 588 -8.87 19.01 35.79
CA ALA A 588 -9.09 17.71 36.45
C ALA A 588 -8.25 16.60 35.81
N ILE A 589 -8.18 16.52 34.47
CA ILE A 589 -7.38 15.54 33.73
C ILE A 589 -5.90 15.71 34.03
N VAL A 590 -5.36 16.93 33.96
CA VAL A 590 -3.96 17.20 34.27
C VAL A 590 -3.62 16.81 35.70
N THR A 591 -4.50 17.09 36.65
CA THR A 591 -4.32 16.72 38.07
C THR A 591 -4.34 15.21 38.25
N ALA A 592 -5.25 14.48 37.56
CA ALA A 592 -5.30 13.03 37.62
C ALA A 592 -4.01 12.41 37.09
N HIS A 593 -3.54 12.84 35.94
CA HIS A 593 -2.30 12.36 35.33
C HIS A 593 -1.08 12.64 36.24
N ALA A 594 -1.03 13.82 36.89
CA ALA A 594 0.04 14.18 37.82
C ALA A 594 0.04 13.26 39.08
N ASN A 595 -1.12 12.71 39.43
CA ASN A 595 -1.29 11.78 40.54
C ASN A 595 -1.21 10.29 40.14
N GLY A 596 -0.84 10.01 38.87
CA GLY A 596 -0.62 8.66 38.39
C GLY A 596 -1.87 7.90 37.92
N TYR A 597 -3.00 8.59 37.77
CA TYR A 597 -4.21 8.00 37.20
C TYR A 597 -4.26 8.19 35.68
N ASP A 598 -4.90 7.28 34.95
CA ASP A 598 -5.04 7.33 33.50
C ASP A 598 -6.13 8.32 33.06
N GLU A 599 -7.19 8.54 33.87
CA GLU A 599 -8.32 9.40 33.52
C GLU A 599 -9.16 9.78 34.76
N ASN A 600 -10.11 10.70 34.59
CA ASN A 600 -11.08 11.11 35.59
C ASN A 600 -12.46 10.49 35.40
N MET A 601 -13.15 10.22 36.50
CA MET A 601 -14.58 9.98 36.54
C MET A 601 -15.26 11.19 37.15
N TYR A 602 -16.22 11.76 36.44
CA TYR A 602 -17.06 12.85 36.93
C TYR A 602 -18.36 12.25 37.46
N LEU A 603 -18.80 12.72 38.63
CA LEU A 603 -20.07 12.32 39.26
C LEU A 603 -21.00 13.52 39.13
N ASP A 604 -21.97 13.45 38.23
CA ASP A 604 -23.03 14.48 38.09
C ASP A 604 -24.22 14.16 39.00
#